data_20ae2c3ee87d28cefa9c423b6af444e1
#
_entry.id   20ae2c3ee87d28cefa9c423b6af444e1
#
_cell.length_a   1.000
_cell.length_b   1.000
_cell.length_c   1.000
_cell.angle_alpha   90.00
_cell.angle_beta   90.00
_cell.angle_gamma   90.00
#
_symmetry.space_group_name_H-M   'P 1'
#
loop_
_entity.id
_entity.type
_entity.pdbx_description
1 polymer ?
#
loop_
_entity_poly.entity_id
_entity_poly.type
_entity_poly.pdbx_seq_one_letter_code
_entity_poly.pdbx_strand_id
1 'polypeptide(L)'
;MKTMEASDLPPIDLPALGKMLGDDAALVQMILEKFRAEIQSDIEALANLASGSDPEPIRALAHRLKGTCSNAQAMPLSNIAKLLQTAMAAGDMSQAQDLISALHSERQSLEQYLSDEGF
;
A
#
# COMPACT_ATOMS: atom_id res chain seq x y z
N MET A 1 -10.46 27.02 6.54
CA MET A 1 -9.29 26.15 6.41
C MET A 1 -9.72 24.75 6.02
N LYS A 2 -9.14 24.18 5.01
CA LYS A 2 -9.50 22.85 4.52
C LYS A 2 -8.98 21.77 5.51
N THR A 3 -9.86 20.87 5.93
CA THR A 3 -9.44 19.73 6.74
C THR A 3 -8.75 18.71 5.84
N MET A 4 -7.61 18.18 6.27
CA MET A 4 -6.91 17.15 5.51
C MET A 4 -7.69 15.85 5.57
N GLU A 5 -8.06 15.33 4.41
CA GLU A 5 -8.72 14.05 4.26
C GLU A 5 -7.72 12.98 3.80
N ALA A 6 -8.14 11.70 3.82
CA ALA A 6 -7.28 10.60 3.40
C ALA A 6 -6.77 10.79 1.97
N SER A 7 -7.60 11.36 1.06
CA SER A 7 -7.23 11.63 -0.33
C SER A 7 -6.18 12.72 -0.48
N ASP A 8 -5.98 13.55 0.55
CA ASP A 8 -4.99 14.64 0.54
C ASP A 8 -3.64 14.22 1.14
N LEU A 9 -3.54 13.00 1.68
CA LEU A 9 -2.29 12.50 2.22
C LEU A 9 -1.29 12.24 1.10
N PRO A 10 0.01 12.51 1.34
CA PRO A 10 1.02 12.08 0.38
C PRO A 10 1.04 10.55 0.30
N PRO A 11 1.45 9.97 -0.85
CA PRO A 11 1.51 8.51 -1.00
C PRO A 11 2.39 7.84 0.05
N ILE A 12 3.39 8.55 0.56
CA ILE A 12 4.28 8.08 1.62
C ILE A 12 4.76 9.30 2.41
N ASP A 13 4.92 9.15 3.72
CA ASP A 13 5.44 10.21 4.59
C ASP A 13 6.96 10.03 4.73
N LEU A 14 7.72 10.62 3.81
CA LEU A 14 9.18 10.50 3.79
C LEU A 14 9.84 11.09 5.03
N PRO A 15 9.43 12.26 5.56
CA PRO A 15 9.99 12.74 6.81
C PRO A 15 9.82 11.79 7.99
N ALA A 16 8.64 11.19 8.13
CA ALA A 16 8.40 10.23 9.21
C ALA A 16 9.24 8.97 9.03
N LEU A 17 9.35 8.46 7.81
CA LEU A 17 10.20 7.30 7.51
C LEU A 17 11.66 7.61 7.83
N GLY A 18 12.14 8.79 7.44
CA GLY A 18 13.49 9.23 7.73
C GLY A 18 13.77 9.23 9.23
N LYS A 19 12.87 9.78 10.02
CA LYS A 19 13.02 9.80 11.48
C LYS A 19 13.08 8.42 12.09
N MET A 20 12.25 7.52 11.60
CA MET A 20 12.25 6.11 12.06
C MET A 20 13.60 5.45 11.82
N LEU A 21 14.31 5.85 10.77
CA LEU A 21 15.58 5.25 10.35
C LEU A 21 16.78 6.10 10.74
N GLY A 22 16.62 7.05 11.68
CA GLY A 22 17.70 7.88 12.19
C GLY A 22 18.23 8.89 11.17
N ASP A 23 17.42 9.28 10.20
CA ASP A 23 17.75 10.20 9.11
C ASP A 23 18.96 9.73 8.28
N ASP A 24 19.19 8.42 8.24
CA ASP A 24 20.24 7.79 7.42
C ASP A 24 19.72 7.64 5.98
N ALA A 25 20.20 8.49 5.08
CA ALA A 25 19.75 8.53 3.69
C ALA A 25 19.97 7.20 2.96
N ALA A 26 21.09 6.53 3.20
CA ALA A 26 21.39 5.24 2.57
C ALA A 26 20.42 4.16 3.05
N LEU A 27 20.09 4.17 4.34
CA LEU A 27 19.14 3.23 4.91
C LEU A 27 17.73 3.47 4.39
N VAL A 28 17.31 4.74 4.29
CA VAL A 28 16.01 5.11 3.70
C VAL A 28 15.90 4.56 2.29
N GLN A 29 16.93 4.76 1.46
CA GLN A 29 16.91 4.28 0.07
C GLN A 29 16.80 2.77 0.01
N MET A 30 17.56 2.05 0.83
CA MET A 30 17.55 0.59 0.88
C MET A 30 16.17 0.07 1.27
N ILE A 31 15.55 0.66 2.29
CA ILE A 31 14.21 0.27 2.76
C ILE A 31 13.16 0.57 1.69
N LEU A 32 13.26 1.72 1.02
CA LEU A 32 12.33 2.06 -0.07
C LEU A 32 12.42 1.07 -1.23
N GLU A 33 13.62 0.69 -1.65
CA GLU A 33 13.81 -0.28 -2.72
C GLU A 33 13.15 -1.62 -2.38
N LYS A 34 13.38 -2.10 -1.16
CA LYS A 34 12.79 -3.34 -0.68
C LYS A 34 11.27 -3.24 -0.61
N PHE A 35 10.75 -2.15 -0.07
CA PHE A 35 9.32 -1.89 0.04
C PHE A 35 8.65 -1.87 -1.34
N ARG A 36 9.23 -1.14 -2.29
CA ARG A 36 8.68 -1.03 -3.65
C ARG A 36 8.56 -2.39 -4.34
N ALA A 37 9.59 -3.22 -4.20
CA ALA A 37 9.57 -4.58 -4.78
C ALA A 37 8.51 -5.44 -4.10
N GLU A 38 8.38 -5.36 -2.79
CA GLU A 38 7.43 -6.15 -2.02
C GLU A 38 5.98 -5.80 -2.36
N ILE A 39 5.63 -4.51 -2.43
CA ILE A 39 4.26 -4.12 -2.75
C ILE A 39 3.89 -4.45 -4.19
N GLN A 40 4.82 -4.37 -5.11
CA GLN A 40 4.59 -4.80 -6.50
C GLN A 40 4.22 -6.28 -6.55
N SER A 41 5.02 -7.11 -5.90
CA SER A 41 4.79 -8.55 -5.83
C SER A 41 3.45 -8.88 -5.17
N ASP A 42 3.13 -8.20 -4.06
CA ASP A 42 1.89 -8.46 -3.31
C ASP A 42 0.65 -8.04 -4.12
N ILE A 43 0.70 -6.90 -4.80
CA ILE A 43 -0.45 -6.44 -5.62
C ILE A 43 -0.66 -7.38 -6.81
N GLU A 44 0.41 -7.85 -7.45
CA GLU A 44 0.30 -8.85 -8.52
C GLU A 44 -0.32 -10.15 -8.01
N ALA A 45 0.10 -10.61 -6.83
CA ALA A 45 -0.46 -11.81 -6.22
C ALA A 45 -1.96 -11.63 -5.90
N LEU A 46 -2.35 -10.46 -5.40
CA LEU A 46 -3.76 -10.14 -5.15
C LEU A 46 -4.58 -10.20 -6.44
N ALA A 47 -4.06 -9.63 -7.53
CA ALA A 47 -4.74 -9.65 -8.82
C ALA A 47 -4.97 -11.09 -9.31
N ASN A 48 -3.99 -11.96 -9.12
CA ASN A 48 -4.10 -13.37 -9.48
C ASN A 48 -5.14 -14.10 -8.60
N LEU A 49 -5.15 -13.83 -7.29
CA LEU A 49 -6.12 -14.44 -6.38
C LEU A 49 -7.55 -13.97 -6.65
N ALA A 50 -7.72 -12.75 -7.15
CA ALA A 50 -9.05 -12.19 -7.43
C ALA A 50 -9.76 -12.90 -8.59
N SER A 51 -9.05 -13.64 -9.42
CA SER A 51 -9.66 -14.46 -10.48
C SER A 51 -10.35 -15.70 -9.92
N GLY A 52 -10.07 -16.08 -8.66
CA GLY A 52 -10.76 -17.16 -7.96
C GLY A 52 -11.99 -16.66 -7.22
N SER A 53 -12.55 -17.52 -6.39
CA SER A 53 -13.77 -17.22 -5.63
C SER A 53 -13.59 -17.27 -4.12
N ASP A 54 -12.36 -17.54 -3.64
CA ASP A 54 -12.08 -17.67 -2.21
C ASP A 54 -11.56 -16.37 -1.65
N PRO A 55 -12.30 -15.71 -0.73
CA PRO A 55 -11.84 -14.45 -0.15
C PRO A 55 -10.69 -14.62 0.85
N GLU A 56 -10.48 -15.81 1.41
CA GLU A 56 -9.53 -15.97 2.52
C GLU A 56 -8.07 -15.71 2.13
N PRO A 57 -7.53 -16.23 1.01
CA PRO A 57 -6.16 -15.89 0.62
C PRO A 57 -5.98 -14.40 0.35
N ILE A 58 -7.00 -13.73 -0.21
CA ILE A 58 -6.98 -12.28 -0.45
C ILE A 58 -6.96 -11.55 0.88
N ARG A 59 -7.81 -11.96 1.83
CA ARG A 59 -7.85 -11.35 3.17
C ARG A 59 -6.49 -11.42 3.86
N ALA A 60 -5.87 -12.60 3.85
CA ALA A 60 -4.58 -12.81 4.51
C ALA A 60 -3.49 -11.94 3.90
N LEU A 61 -3.44 -11.86 2.58
CA LEU A 61 -2.44 -11.05 1.88
C LEU A 61 -2.70 -9.55 2.09
N ALA A 62 -3.95 -9.12 2.06
CA ALA A 62 -4.33 -7.73 2.33
C ALA A 62 -3.93 -7.31 3.76
N HIS A 63 -4.11 -8.21 4.73
CA HIS A 63 -3.69 -7.96 6.11
C HIS A 63 -2.18 -7.72 6.18
N ARG A 64 -1.39 -8.57 5.54
CA ARG A 64 0.07 -8.41 5.49
C ARG A 64 0.46 -7.12 4.80
N LEU A 65 -0.15 -6.83 3.65
CA LEU A 65 0.13 -5.63 2.87
C LEU A 65 -0.18 -4.35 3.67
N LYS A 66 -1.29 -4.35 4.42
CA LYS A 66 -1.64 -3.24 5.30
C LYS A 66 -0.50 -2.93 6.26
N GLY A 67 0.05 -3.94 6.92
CA GLY A 67 1.16 -3.78 7.84
C GLY A 67 2.44 -3.32 7.17
N THR A 68 2.78 -3.90 6.02
CA THR A 68 3.94 -3.51 5.22
C THR A 68 3.88 -2.04 4.84
N CYS A 69 2.73 -1.57 4.36
CA CYS A 69 2.55 -0.18 3.95
C CYS A 69 2.57 0.78 5.15
N SER A 70 1.91 0.40 6.24
CA SER A 70 1.89 1.20 7.46
C SER A 70 3.31 1.38 8.02
N ASN A 71 4.10 0.31 8.06
CA ASN A 71 5.47 0.36 8.56
C ASN A 71 6.37 1.25 7.70
N ALA A 72 6.09 1.36 6.41
CA ALA A 72 6.84 2.24 5.50
C ALA A 72 6.27 3.66 5.45
N GLN A 73 5.25 3.98 6.24
CA GLN A 73 4.57 5.29 6.26
C GLN A 73 3.81 5.58 4.96
N ALA A 74 3.38 4.54 4.24
CA ALA A 74 2.56 4.67 3.02
C ALA A 74 1.09 4.47 3.39
N MET A 75 0.51 5.46 4.05
CA MET A 75 -0.82 5.35 4.65
C MET A 75 -1.95 5.21 3.64
N PRO A 76 -1.95 5.89 2.47
CA PRO A 76 -3.02 5.66 1.48
C PRO A 76 -3.10 4.20 1.03
N LEU A 77 -1.97 3.56 0.73
CA LEU A 77 -1.95 2.13 0.40
C LEU A 77 -2.43 1.27 1.57
N SER A 78 -1.98 1.58 2.78
CA SER A 78 -2.39 0.85 3.99
C SER A 78 -3.90 0.92 4.19
N ASN A 79 -4.50 2.09 3.97
CA ASN A 79 -5.94 2.30 4.12
C ASN A 79 -6.75 1.47 3.12
N ILE A 80 -6.30 1.42 1.85
CA ILE A 80 -6.97 0.62 0.83
C ILE A 80 -6.84 -0.88 1.15
N ALA A 81 -5.66 -1.32 1.58
CA ALA A 81 -5.44 -2.71 1.98
C ALA A 81 -6.36 -3.10 3.15
N LYS A 82 -6.58 -2.18 4.09
CA LYS A 82 -7.51 -2.40 5.21
C LYS A 82 -8.95 -2.58 4.71
N LEU A 83 -9.39 -1.75 3.76
CA LEU A 83 -10.72 -1.89 3.16
C LEU A 83 -10.87 -3.24 2.48
N LEU A 84 -9.85 -3.68 1.75
CA LEU A 84 -9.87 -4.99 1.09
C LEU A 84 -9.93 -6.12 2.12
N GLN A 85 -9.13 -6.04 3.17
CA GLN A 85 -9.16 -7.03 4.27
C GLN A 85 -10.55 -7.13 4.87
N THR A 86 -11.18 -6.00 5.15
CA THR A 86 -12.52 -5.93 5.77
C THR A 86 -13.57 -6.54 4.85
N ALA A 87 -13.55 -6.21 3.56
CA ALA A 87 -14.48 -6.75 2.58
C ALA A 87 -14.33 -8.28 2.46
N MET A 88 -13.10 -8.77 2.43
CA MET A 88 -12.85 -10.22 2.31
C MET A 88 -13.23 -10.96 3.59
N ALA A 89 -13.04 -10.34 4.76
CA ALA A 89 -13.49 -10.94 6.02
C ALA A 89 -15.01 -11.09 6.08
N ALA A 90 -15.74 -10.20 5.40
CA ALA A 90 -17.19 -10.28 5.26
C ALA A 90 -17.62 -11.21 4.11
N GLY A 91 -16.68 -11.78 3.37
CA GLY A 91 -16.96 -12.65 2.23
C GLY A 91 -17.47 -11.92 1.00
N ASP A 92 -17.27 -10.61 0.92
CA ASP A 92 -17.80 -9.77 -0.17
C ASP A 92 -16.78 -9.68 -1.32
N MET A 93 -16.77 -10.72 -2.16
CA MET A 93 -15.89 -10.78 -3.33
C MET A 93 -16.24 -9.72 -4.39
N SER A 94 -17.42 -9.12 -4.33
CA SER A 94 -17.83 -8.12 -5.32
C SER A 94 -16.94 -6.88 -5.30
N GLN A 95 -16.27 -6.59 -4.19
CA GLN A 95 -15.40 -5.43 -4.04
C GLN A 95 -13.93 -5.71 -4.36
N ALA A 96 -13.56 -6.99 -4.57
CA ALA A 96 -12.15 -7.36 -4.73
C ALA A 96 -11.49 -6.66 -5.90
N GLN A 97 -12.09 -6.70 -7.08
CA GLN A 97 -11.50 -6.09 -8.29
C GLN A 97 -11.29 -4.59 -8.14
N ASP A 98 -12.30 -3.87 -7.64
CA ASP A 98 -12.23 -2.42 -7.51
C ASP A 98 -11.16 -2.00 -6.50
N LEU A 99 -11.06 -2.70 -5.37
CA LEU A 99 -10.09 -2.38 -4.35
C LEU A 99 -8.66 -2.73 -4.77
N ILE A 100 -8.48 -3.83 -5.50
CA ILE A 100 -7.17 -4.20 -6.04
C ILE A 100 -6.74 -3.21 -7.13
N SER A 101 -7.68 -2.74 -7.97
CA SER A 101 -7.42 -1.68 -8.93
C SER A 101 -7.01 -0.38 -8.23
N ALA A 102 -7.66 -0.06 -7.11
CA ALA A 102 -7.31 1.11 -6.31
C ALA A 102 -5.89 0.99 -5.73
N LEU A 103 -5.49 -0.20 -5.27
CA LEU A 103 -4.12 -0.45 -4.82
C LEU A 103 -3.11 -0.21 -5.95
N HIS A 104 -3.42 -0.71 -7.14
CA HIS A 104 -2.57 -0.54 -8.30
C HIS A 104 -2.40 0.95 -8.66
N SER A 105 -3.50 1.70 -8.69
CA SER A 105 -3.48 3.14 -8.98
C SER A 105 -2.69 3.91 -7.92
N GLU A 106 -2.88 3.58 -6.64
CA GLU A 106 -2.16 4.25 -5.56
C GLU A 106 -0.68 3.92 -5.60
N ARG A 107 -0.30 2.70 -6.00
CA ARG A 107 1.09 2.35 -6.20
C ARG A 107 1.73 3.20 -7.31
N GLN A 108 1.01 3.44 -8.41
CA GLN A 108 1.48 4.31 -9.47
C GLN A 108 1.71 5.74 -8.97
N SER A 109 0.80 6.25 -8.12
CA SER A 109 0.96 7.57 -7.50
C SER A 109 2.17 7.61 -6.59
N LEU A 110 2.43 6.53 -5.84
CA LEU A 110 3.62 6.41 -5.01
C LEU A 110 4.89 6.45 -5.85
N GLU A 111 4.94 5.71 -6.96
CA GLU A 111 6.11 5.69 -7.85
C GLU A 111 6.39 7.08 -8.42
N GLN A 112 5.35 7.80 -8.84
CA GLN A 112 5.50 9.16 -9.35
C GLN A 112 6.01 10.10 -8.26
N TYR A 113 5.43 10.00 -7.07
CA TYR A 113 5.86 10.82 -5.93
C TYR A 113 7.32 10.58 -5.58
N LEU A 114 7.74 9.32 -5.49
CA LEU A 114 9.14 8.97 -5.19
C LEU A 114 10.09 9.48 -6.26
N SER A 115 9.70 9.36 -7.52
CA SER A 115 10.50 9.90 -8.65
C SER A 115 10.67 11.41 -8.51
N ASP A 116 9.60 12.13 -8.19
CA ASP A 116 9.64 13.58 -8.00
C ASP A 116 10.53 13.99 -6.82
N GLU A 117 10.63 13.12 -5.81
CA GLU A 117 11.47 13.34 -4.63
C GLU A 117 12.90 12.83 -4.78
N GLY A 118 13.27 12.32 -5.95
CA GLY A 118 14.63 11.90 -6.24
C GLY A 118 14.95 10.43 -5.97
N PHE A 119 13.92 9.62 -5.81
CA PHE A 119 14.07 8.17 -5.63
C PHE A 119 13.66 7.37 -6.90
#